data_b45df5ed71e0a61c51778b0c0172687b
#
_entry.id   b45df5ed71e0a61c51778b0c0172687b
#
_cell.length_a   1.000
_cell.length_b   1.000
_cell.length_c   1.000
_cell.angle_alpha   90.00
_cell.angle_beta   90.00
_cell.angle_gamma   90.00
#
_symmetry.space_group_name_H-M   'P 1'
#
loop_
_entity.id
_entity.type
_entity.pdbx_description
1 polymer ?
#
loop_
_entity_poly.entity_id
_entity_poly.type
_entity_poly.pdbx_seq_one_letter_code
_entity_poly.pdbx_strand_id
1 'polypeptide(L)'
;MAKLYFKYGAMGSSKTATALITKYNYEERGMRVWLIKPAADRRDGEFTLRSRIGLTAQCEAIGPECDLREQYAAHGRADVIIVDECQFLTGEQIDQLRELVDRENLPVLCFGLRTDFQTKLFPGSRRLFELADSITEIKTICDCGRKATTNARISPDGYVVTEGDQVFIGGNDSYIAMCHKCYQDYIKEHRKVELLHGTERDPQ
;
A
#
# COMPACT_ATOMS: atom_id res chain seq x y z
N MET A 1 2.69 4.82 -25.32
CA MET A 1 1.72 5.52 -24.45
C MET A 1 1.96 5.05 -23.03
N ALA A 2 2.10 6.00 -22.09
CA ALA A 2 2.24 5.69 -20.67
C ALA A 2 1.00 4.97 -20.14
N LYS A 3 1.13 4.35 -18.94
CA LYS A 3 0.06 3.57 -18.33
C LYS A 3 -0.06 3.88 -16.85
N LEU A 4 -1.29 3.74 -16.34
CA LEU A 4 -1.58 3.67 -14.92
C LEU A 4 -1.49 2.20 -14.46
N TYR A 5 -0.58 1.92 -13.55
CA TYR A 5 -0.38 0.58 -12.99
C TYR A 5 -0.89 0.51 -11.56
N PHE A 6 -1.67 -0.52 -11.25
CA PHE A 6 -2.05 -0.84 -9.88
C PHE A 6 -1.43 -2.16 -9.44
N LYS A 7 -0.49 -2.10 -8.51
CA LYS A 7 0.19 -3.24 -7.91
C LYS A 7 -0.27 -3.39 -6.46
N TYR A 8 -1.22 -4.28 -6.24
CA TYR A 8 -1.80 -4.49 -4.93
C TYR A 8 -1.35 -5.81 -4.29
N GLY A 9 -1.49 -5.92 -2.98
CA GLY A 9 -1.24 -7.15 -2.24
C GLY A 9 -1.63 -6.99 -0.77
N ALA A 10 -1.78 -8.11 -0.05
CA ALA A 10 -2.01 -8.08 1.39
C ALA A 10 -0.80 -7.49 2.13
N MET A 11 -0.95 -7.18 3.40
CA MET A 11 0.17 -6.73 4.24
C MET A 11 1.29 -7.78 4.22
N GLY A 12 2.55 -7.34 4.31
CA GLY A 12 3.70 -8.25 4.21
C GLY A 12 4.01 -8.77 2.81
N SER A 13 3.34 -8.29 1.74
CA SER A 13 3.64 -8.70 0.36
C SER A 13 4.78 -7.90 -0.31
N SER A 14 5.61 -7.19 0.46
CA SER A 14 6.77 -6.43 -0.02
C SER A 14 6.46 -5.31 -1.02
N LYS A 15 5.26 -4.71 -0.97
CA LYS A 15 4.85 -3.60 -1.86
C LYS A 15 5.83 -2.43 -1.83
N THR A 16 6.08 -1.89 -0.63
CA THR A 16 7.01 -0.78 -0.43
C THR A 16 8.43 -1.12 -0.90
N ALA A 17 8.92 -2.34 -0.64
CA ALA A 17 10.22 -2.77 -1.14
C ALA A 17 10.24 -2.80 -2.67
N THR A 18 9.18 -3.30 -3.31
CA THR A 18 9.05 -3.32 -4.77
C THR A 18 8.98 -1.90 -5.34
N ALA A 19 8.27 -0.98 -4.68
CA ALA A 19 8.22 0.44 -5.06
C ALA A 19 9.62 1.08 -5.02
N LEU A 20 10.37 0.86 -3.93
CA LEU A 20 11.72 1.39 -3.76
C LEU A 20 12.74 0.79 -4.72
N ILE A 21 12.66 -0.52 -5.00
CA ILE A 21 13.49 -1.16 -6.03
C ILE A 21 13.15 -0.59 -7.41
N THR A 22 11.86 -0.39 -7.71
CA THR A 22 11.43 0.22 -8.97
C THR A 22 11.99 1.65 -9.09
N LYS A 23 11.89 2.46 -8.02
CA LYS A 23 12.49 3.80 -7.96
C LYS A 23 13.98 3.75 -8.30
N TYR A 24 14.74 2.89 -7.60
CA TYR A 24 16.16 2.73 -7.83
C TYR A 24 16.47 2.40 -9.29
N ASN A 25 15.73 1.47 -9.92
CA ASN A 25 15.94 1.08 -11.31
C ASN A 25 15.74 2.22 -12.31
N TYR A 26 14.81 3.16 -12.04
CA TYR A 26 14.63 4.35 -12.86
C TYR A 26 15.79 5.33 -12.67
N GLU A 27 16.16 5.61 -11.41
CA GLU A 27 17.21 6.57 -11.07
C GLU A 27 18.61 6.12 -11.54
N GLU A 28 18.90 4.82 -11.47
CA GLU A 28 20.15 4.23 -12.01
C GLU A 28 20.33 4.51 -13.51
N ARG A 29 19.24 4.76 -14.22
CA ARG A 29 19.23 5.13 -15.65
C ARG A 29 19.11 6.62 -15.88
N GLY A 30 19.29 7.44 -14.86
CA GLY A 30 19.23 8.90 -14.94
C GLY A 30 17.81 9.46 -15.06
N MET A 31 16.77 8.65 -14.82
CA MET A 31 15.38 9.09 -14.84
C MET A 31 14.97 9.67 -13.49
N ARG A 32 14.13 10.70 -13.51
CA ARG A 32 13.62 11.36 -12.30
C ARG A 32 12.34 10.69 -11.84
N VAL A 33 12.29 10.32 -10.58
CA VAL A 33 11.15 9.68 -9.94
C VAL A 33 10.48 10.66 -8.98
N TRP A 34 9.19 10.92 -9.17
CA TRP A 34 8.38 11.57 -8.15
C TRP A 34 7.78 10.48 -7.25
N LEU A 35 8.37 10.32 -6.06
CA LEU A 35 7.92 9.35 -5.07
C LEU A 35 7.00 10.04 -4.08
N ILE A 36 5.76 9.57 -3.98
CA ILE A 36 4.73 10.13 -3.12
C ILE A 36 4.04 9.07 -2.27
N LYS A 37 3.49 9.51 -1.13
CA LYS A 37 2.59 8.73 -0.30
C LYS A 37 1.49 9.63 0.28
N PRO A 38 0.30 9.08 0.63
CA PRO A 38 -0.71 9.84 1.38
C PRO A 38 -0.19 10.28 2.74
N ALA A 39 -0.47 11.53 3.14
CA ALA A 39 -0.09 12.09 4.44
C ALA A 39 -0.72 11.35 5.64
N ALA A 40 -1.74 10.54 5.39
CA ALA A 40 -2.32 9.64 6.39
C ALA A 40 -1.32 8.58 6.87
N ASP A 41 -0.34 8.19 6.04
CA ASP A 41 0.72 7.26 6.45
C ASP A 41 1.90 7.99 7.10
N ARG A 42 1.96 7.94 8.44
CA ARG A 42 3.03 8.56 9.25
C ARG A 42 3.92 7.55 9.97
N ARG A 43 3.81 6.25 9.65
CA ARG A 43 4.49 5.16 10.38
C ARG A 43 6.01 5.31 10.43
N ASP A 44 6.62 5.78 9.35
CA ASP A 44 8.09 5.94 9.22
C ASP A 44 8.53 7.41 9.17
N GLY A 45 7.62 8.33 9.56
CA GLY A 45 7.81 9.78 9.43
C GLY A 45 7.08 10.35 8.21
N GLU A 46 6.92 11.66 8.19
CA GLU A 46 6.08 12.35 7.19
C GLU A 46 6.67 12.23 5.78
N PHE A 47 7.97 12.41 5.64
CA PHE A 47 8.66 12.47 4.34
C PHE A 47 9.57 11.27 4.07
N THR A 48 9.37 10.17 4.79
CA THR A 48 10.19 8.98 4.65
C THR A 48 9.33 7.78 4.32
N LEU A 49 9.75 7.02 3.31
CA LEU A 49 9.21 5.72 2.98
C LEU A 49 10.23 4.65 3.39
N ARG A 50 9.79 3.66 4.19
CA ARG A 50 10.65 2.57 4.66
C ARG A 50 10.00 1.21 4.42
N SER A 51 10.75 0.30 3.82
CA SER A 51 10.32 -1.09 3.70
C SER A 51 10.74 -1.92 4.93
N ARG A 52 10.04 -3.02 5.19
CA ARG A 52 10.39 -3.96 6.27
C ARG A 52 11.77 -4.61 6.12
N ILE A 53 12.32 -4.63 4.91
CA ILE A 53 13.67 -5.16 4.62
C ILE A 53 14.75 -4.07 4.71
N GLY A 54 14.42 -2.89 5.25
CA GLY A 54 15.39 -1.82 5.53
C GLY A 54 15.64 -0.84 4.39
N LEU A 55 15.03 -1.01 3.20
CA LEU A 55 15.14 0.01 2.13
C LEU A 55 14.41 1.29 2.56
N THR A 56 15.02 2.44 2.31
CA THR A 56 14.46 3.75 2.66
C THR A 56 14.65 4.75 1.52
N ALA A 57 13.70 5.68 1.38
CA ALA A 57 13.84 6.84 0.49
C ALA A 57 13.06 8.04 1.03
N GLN A 58 13.44 9.23 0.61
CA GLN A 58 12.64 10.44 0.80
C GLN A 58 11.46 10.41 -0.19
N CYS A 59 10.30 10.88 0.27
CA CYS A 59 9.09 10.98 -0.51
C CYS A 59 8.33 12.27 -0.15
N GLU A 60 7.37 12.66 -0.96
CA GLU A 60 6.42 13.72 -0.63
C GLU A 60 5.15 13.14 -0.02
N ALA A 61 4.64 13.81 1.02
CA ALA A 61 3.39 13.46 1.66
C ALA A 61 2.24 14.25 1.04
N ILE A 62 1.22 13.55 0.54
CA ILE A 62 0.06 14.14 -0.15
C ILE A 62 -1.13 14.18 0.80
N GLY A 63 -1.60 15.40 1.13
CA GLY A 63 -2.83 15.61 1.89
C GLY A 63 -4.08 15.27 1.06
N PRO A 64 -5.20 14.95 1.71
CA PRO A 64 -6.45 14.60 1.01
C PRO A 64 -7.02 15.75 0.17
N GLU A 65 -6.70 17.00 0.51
CA GLU A 65 -7.14 18.21 -0.21
C GLU A 65 -6.17 18.67 -1.31
N CYS A 66 -5.02 17.98 -1.48
CA CYS A 66 -4.04 18.34 -2.50
C CYS A 66 -4.52 17.95 -3.90
N ASP A 67 -4.43 18.89 -4.84
CA ASP A 67 -4.54 18.60 -6.27
C ASP A 67 -3.18 18.09 -6.77
N LEU A 68 -3.14 16.84 -7.22
CA LEU A 68 -1.90 16.21 -7.68
C LEU A 68 -1.36 16.80 -8.99
N ARG A 69 -2.20 17.44 -9.79
CA ARG A 69 -1.77 18.13 -11.03
C ARG A 69 -1.00 19.39 -10.70
N GLU A 70 -1.51 20.17 -9.75
CA GLU A 70 -0.83 21.38 -9.26
C GLU A 70 0.48 21.01 -8.56
N GLN A 71 0.44 19.98 -7.72
CA GLN A 71 1.62 19.48 -7.02
C GLN A 71 2.70 18.99 -8.00
N TYR A 72 2.30 18.26 -9.05
CA TYR A 72 3.21 17.83 -10.10
C TYR A 72 3.83 19.01 -10.85
N ALA A 73 3.02 20.03 -11.17
CA ALA A 73 3.52 21.24 -11.82
C ALA A 73 4.55 21.99 -10.94
N ALA A 74 4.32 22.01 -9.62
CA ALA A 74 5.25 22.62 -8.65
C ALA A 74 6.52 21.77 -8.43
N HIS A 75 6.39 20.44 -8.42
CA HIS A 75 7.51 19.49 -8.29
C HIS A 75 8.51 19.61 -9.45
N GLY A 76 8.02 19.97 -10.62
CA GLY A 76 8.78 19.98 -11.85
C GLY A 76 8.75 18.62 -12.56
N ARG A 77 9.48 18.50 -13.67
CA ARG A 77 9.42 17.33 -14.53
C ARG A 77 9.90 16.06 -13.85
N ALA A 78 9.07 15.02 -13.83
CA ALA A 78 9.44 13.64 -13.51
C ALA A 78 9.29 12.74 -14.75
N ASP A 79 9.96 11.61 -14.76
CA ASP A 79 9.87 10.61 -15.84
C ASP A 79 8.94 9.45 -15.43
N VAL A 80 8.62 9.36 -14.13
CA VAL A 80 7.67 8.41 -13.55
C VAL A 80 7.15 8.91 -12.20
N ILE A 81 5.89 8.62 -11.89
CA ILE A 81 5.33 8.77 -10.54
C ILE A 81 5.23 7.40 -9.88
N ILE A 82 5.71 7.30 -8.65
CA ILE A 82 5.54 6.10 -7.81
C ILE A 82 4.76 6.51 -6.56
N VAL A 83 3.63 5.85 -6.34
CA VAL A 83 2.74 6.08 -5.20
C VAL A 83 2.75 4.85 -4.30
N ASP A 84 3.21 4.97 -3.05
CA ASP A 84 3.02 3.92 -2.05
C ASP A 84 1.79 4.21 -1.17
N GLU A 85 1.22 3.17 -0.57
CA GLU A 85 -0.01 3.22 0.25
C GLU A 85 -1.19 3.93 -0.48
N CYS A 86 -1.27 3.76 -1.80
CA CYS A 86 -2.23 4.44 -2.69
C CYS A 86 -3.71 4.22 -2.32
N GLN A 87 -4.04 3.22 -1.50
CA GLN A 87 -5.40 2.98 -1.03
C GLN A 87 -5.95 4.15 -0.21
N PHE A 88 -5.08 4.96 0.40
CA PHE A 88 -5.46 6.13 1.19
C PHE A 88 -5.63 7.41 0.37
N LEU A 89 -5.35 7.39 -0.93
CA LEU A 89 -5.72 8.49 -1.82
C LEU A 89 -7.23 8.52 -2.02
N THR A 90 -7.75 9.71 -2.30
CA THR A 90 -9.17 9.89 -2.69
C THR A 90 -9.40 9.38 -4.11
N GLY A 91 -10.66 9.11 -4.46
CA GLY A 91 -11.03 8.76 -5.83
C GLY A 91 -10.65 9.87 -6.81
N GLU A 92 -10.84 11.14 -6.43
CA GLU A 92 -10.47 12.30 -7.22
C GLU A 92 -8.96 12.39 -7.48
N GLN A 93 -8.14 12.11 -6.46
CA GLN A 93 -6.68 12.05 -6.64
C GLN A 93 -6.25 10.95 -7.61
N ILE A 94 -6.96 9.82 -7.64
CA ILE A 94 -6.72 8.78 -8.65
C ILE A 94 -7.12 9.26 -10.06
N ASP A 95 -8.22 10.01 -10.20
CA ASP A 95 -8.61 10.64 -11.46
C ASP A 95 -7.54 11.62 -11.95
N GLN A 96 -6.99 12.43 -11.05
CA GLN A 96 -5.89 13.37 -11.35
C GLN A 96 -4.61 12.63 -11.81
N LEU A 97 -4.26 11.51 -11.17
CA LEU A 97 -3.16 10.65 -11.63
C LEU A 97 -3.43 10.09 -13.04
N ARG A 98 -4.69 9.67 -13.33
CA ARG A 98 -5.08 9.22 -14.67
C ARG A 98 -4.90 10.33 -15.69
N GLU A 99 -5.31 11.57 -15.37
CA GLU A 99 -5.10 12.71 -16.24
C GLU A 99 -3.63 12.97 -16.56
N LEU A 100 -2.73 12.86 -15.57
CA LEU A 100 -1.28 13.00 -15.78
C LEU A 100 -0.73 11.91 -16.70
N VAL A 101 -1.21 10.66 -16.59
CA VAL A 101 -0.85 9.60 -17.53
C VAL A 101 -1.25 9.96 -18.95
N ASP A 102 -2.47 10.46 -19.14
CA ASP A 102 -3.03 10.70 -20.48
C ASP A 102 -2.47 11.96 -21.13
N ARG A 103 -2.31 13.06 -20.38
CA ARG A 103 -1.91 14.35 -20.90
C ARG A 103 -0.40 14.53 -20.99
N GLU A 104 0.31 14.08 -19.96
CA GLU A 104 1.78 14.24 -19.87
C GLU A 104 2.54 13.01 -20.40
N ASN A 105 1.82 11.96 -20.83
CA ASN A 105 2.40 10.67 -21.21
C ASN A 105 3.35 10.13 -20.11
N LEU A 106 2.96 10.30 -18.85
CA LEU A 106 3.75 10.01 -17.65
C LEU A 106 3.29 8.69 -17.03
N PRO A 107 4.16 7.66 -16.92
CA PRO A 107 3.79 6.41 -16.26
C PRO A 107 3.58 6.63 -14.76
N VAL A 108 2.50 6.04 -14.22
CA VAL A 108 2.17 6.10 -12.79
C VAL A 108 2.04 4.69 -12.24
N LEU A 109 2.82 4.37 -11.20
CA LEU A 109 2.82 3.08 -10.54
C LEU A 109 2.28 3.23 -9.11
N CYS A 110 1.09 2.71 -8.86
CA CYS A 110 0.42 2.74 -7.57
C CYS A 110 0.59 1.41 -6.84
N PHE A 111 1.14 1.46 -5.63
CA PHE A 111 1.30 0.32 -4.73
C PHE A 111 0.39 0.48 -3.52
N GLY A 112 -0.37 -0.56 -3.16
CA GLY A 112 -1.28 -0.45 -2.03
C GLY A 112 -2.03 -1.71 -1.66
N LEU A 113 -2.91 -1.58 -0.67
CA LEU A 113 -3.83 -2.62 -0.26
C LEU A 113 -5.06 -2.64 -1.17
N ARG A 114 -5.64 -3.82 -1.37
CA ARG A 114 -6.92 -3.94 -2.06
C ARG A 114 -8.08 -3.55 -1.14
N THR A 115 -8.17 -4.22 0.01
CA THR A 115 -9.28 -4.13 0.95
C THR A 115 -8.79 -3.88 2.36
N ASP A 116 -9.68 -3.34 3.18
CA ASP A 116 -9.52 -3.23 4.63
C ASP A 116 -9.70 -4.60 5.33
N PHE A 117 -9.71 -4.56 6.65
CA PHE A 117 -9.89 -5.74 7.50
C PHE A 117 -11.31 -6.33 7.43
N GLN A 118 -12.31 -5.56 6.99
CA GLN A 118 -13.68 -6.02 6.74
C GLN A 118 -13.87 -6.56 5.32
N THR A 119 -12.79 -6.68 4.55
CA THR A 119 -12.80 -7.09 3.12
C THR A 119 -13.50 -6.11 2.18
N LYS A 120 -13.69 -4.84 2.59
CA LYS A 120 -14.24 -3.77 1.76
C LYS A 120 -13.12 -3.01 1.04
N LEU A 121 -13.36 -2.63 -0.20
CA LEU A 121 -12.40 -1.82 -0.96
C LEU A 121 -12.18 -0.46 -0.30
N PHE A 122 -10.94 -0.02 -0.25
CA PHE A 122 -10.61 1.38 0.02
C PHE A 122 -11.03 2.28 -1.16
N PRO A 123 -11.35 3.57 -0.92
CA PRO A 123 -11.74 4.49 -1.99
C PRO A 123 -10.72 4.57 -3.13
N GLY A 124 -9.45 4.81 -2.83
CA GLY A 124 -8.37 4.86 -3.83
C GLY A 124 -8.20 3.55 -4.59
N SER A 125 -8.26 2.40 -3.89
CA SER A 125 -8.17 1.09 -4.52
C SER A 125 -9.34 0.78 -5.43
N ARG A 126 -10.56 1.17 -5.03
CA ARG A 126 -11.76 1.05 -5.88
C ARG A 126 -11.54 1.78 -7.19
N ARG A 127 -11.12 3.05 -7.10
CA ARG A 127 -10.94 3.88 -8.29
C ARG A 127 -9.80 3.38 -9.17
N LEU A 128 -8.73 2.84 -8.59
CA LEU A 128 -7.64 2.19 -9.33
C LEU A 128 -8.10 0.92 -10.06
N PHE A 129 -8.98 0.10 -9.47
CA PHE A 129 -9.56 -1.05 -10.18
C PHE A 129 -10.41 -0.64 -11.38
N GLU A 130 -11.03 0.54 -11.34
CA GLU A 130 -11.84 1.08 -12.44
C GLU A 130 -10.99 1.66 -13.59
N LEU A 131 -9.82 2.27 -13.27
CA LEU A 131 -9.06 3.11 -14.21
C LEU A 131 -7.70 2.57 -14.64
N ALA A 132 -7.11 1.62 -13.91
CA ALA A 132 -5.75 1.17 -14.20
C ALA A 132 -5.68 0.35 -15.50
N ASP A 133 -4.69 0.67 -16.35
CA ASP A 133 -4.40 -0.08 -17.57
C ASP A 133 -3.79 -1.45 -17.28
N SER A 134 -3.14 -1.60 -16.13
CA SER A 134 -2.50 -2.86 -15.71
C SER A 134 -2.68 -3.06 -14.21
N ILE A 135 -3.24 -4.21 -13.86
CA ILE A 135 -3.51 -4.58 -12.46
C ILE A 135 -2.74 -5.87 -12.16
N THR A 136 -1.89 -5.83 -11.13
CA THR A 136 -1.04 -6.96 -10.75
C THR A 136 -1.10 -7.21 -9.24
N GLU A 137 -1.28 -8.47 -8.84
CA GLU A 137 -1.23 -8.88 -7.45
C GLU A 137 0.21 -9.24 -7.03
N ILE A 138 0.73 -8.57 -6.01
CA ILE A 138 1.95 -8.97 -5.31
C ILE A 138 1.55 -9.95 -4.21
N LYS A 139 1.87 -11.23 -4.41
CA LYS A 139 1.41 -12.32 -3.55
C LYS A 139 2.21 -12.40 -2.26
N THR A 140 1.53 -12.82 -1.19
CA THR A 140 2.14 -13.26 0.07
C THR A 140 1.39 -14.48 0.60
N ILE A 141 1.92 -15.11 1.63
CA ILE A 141 1.41 -16.37 2.19
C ILE A 141 0.73 -16.17 3.54
N CYS A 142 -0.30 -16.94 3.79
CA CYS A 142 -0.94 -17.14 5.08
C CYS A 142 -0.15 -18.20 5.87
N ASP A 143 -0.23 -18.22 7.20
CA ASP A 143 0.44 -19.22 8.04
C ASP A 143 0.05 -20.67 7.68
N CYS A 144 -1.12 -20.88 7.11
CA CYS A 144 -1.54 -22.20 6.58
C CYS A 144 -0.90 -22.57 5.23
N GLY A 145 0.04 -21.79 4.70
CA GLY A 145 0.72 -22.00 3.41
C GLY A 145 -0.06 -21.56 2.18
N ARG A 146 -1.33 -21.14 2.30
CA ARG A 146 -2.13 -20.65 1.16
C ARG A 146 -1.83 -19.19 0.90
N LYS A 147 -2.20 -18.71 -0.29
CA LYS A 147 -2.13 -17.29 -0.63
C LYS A 147 -2.95 -16.44 0.34
N ALA A 148 -2.33 -15.44 0.97
CA ALA A 148 -3.01 -14.46 1.80
C ALA A 148 -3.71 -13.41 0.92
N THR A 149 -4.97 -13.10 1.23
CA THR A 149 -5.80 -12.16 0.47
C THR A 149 -6.54 -11.16 1.34
N THR A 150 -6.50 -11.35 2.66
CA THR A 150 -7.22 -10.55 3.66
C THR A 150 -6.23 -10.04 4.70
N ASN A 151 -6.43 -8.80 5.16
CA ASN A 151 -5.66 -8.19 6.23
C ASN A 151 -6.50 -8.23 7.51
N ALA A 152 -6.38 -9.28 8.31
CA ALA A 152 -7.10 -9.41 9.56
C ALA A 152 -6.56 -8.39 10.58
N ARG A 153 -7.43 -7.55 11.13
CA ARG A 153 -7.11 -6.73 12.31
C ARG A 153 -7.25 -7.59 13.54
N ILE A 154 -6.27 -7.53 14.42
CA ILE A 154 -6.23 -8.32 15.65
C ILE A 154 -6.40 -7.39 16.85
N SER A 155 -7.31 -7.73 17.76
CA SER A 155 -7.49 -7.03 19.02
C SER A 155 -6.30 -7.29 19.96
N PRO A 156 -6.11 -6.46 21.01
CA PRO A 156 -5.10 -6.72 22.04
C PRO A 156 -5.24 -8.10 22.71
N ASP A 157 -6.47 -8.63 22.76
CA ASP A 157 -6.76 -9.95 23.33
C ASP A 157 -6.50 -11.11 22.34
N GLY A 158 -6.06 -10.81 21.11
CA GLY A 158 -5.69 -11.78 20.10
C GLY A 158 -6.84 -12.26 19.19
N TYR A 159 -7.99 -11.62 19.19
CA TYR A 159 -9.12 -12.02 18.34
C TYR A 159 -9.19 -11.17 17.06
N VAL A 160 -9.75 -11.76 16.00
CA VAL A 160 -10.02 -11.04 14.75
C VAL A 160 -11.14 -10.03 14.98
N VAL A 161 -10.87 -8.77 14.66
CA VAL A 161 -11.81 -7.66 14.75
C VAL A 161 -12.66 -7.61 13.47
N THR A 162 -13.98 -7.53 13.62
CA THR A 162 -14.93 -7.51 12.49
C THR A 162 -15.64 -6.17 12.31
N GLU A 163 -15.57 -5.29 13.31
CA GLU A 163 -16.24 -3.98 13.32
C GLU A 163 -15.28 -2.87 13.70
N GLY A 164 -15.59 -1.64 13.31
CA GLY A 164 -14.80 -0.44 13.61
C GLY A 164 -14.42 0.35 12.37
N ASP A 165 -13.70 1.44 12.57
CA ASP A 165 -13.26 2.35 11.51
C ASP A 165 -12.37 1.63 10.49
N GLN A 166 -12.55 1.99 9.21
CA GLN A 166 -11.78 1.42 8.10
C GLN A 166 -10.28 1.64 8.26
N VAL A 167 -9.89 2.82 8.71
CA VAL A 167 -8.51 3.21 8.93
C VAL A 167 -8.22 3.24 10.44
N PHE A 168 -7.37 2.35 10.88
CA PHE A 168 -6.76 2.39 12.19
C PHE A 168 -5.25 2.45 12.01
N ILE A 169 -4.65 3.58 12.33
CA ILE A 169 -3.20 3.77 12.27
C ILE A 169 -2.61 3.13 13.53
N GLY A 170 -2.70 1.83 13.61
CA GLY A 170 -2.00 1.00 14.59
C GLY A 170 -0.69 0.50 14.00
N GLY A 171 0.23 0.07 14.87
CA GLY A 171 1.47 -0.57 14.44
C GLY A 171 1.23 -1.82 13.60
N ASN A 172 2.26 -2.28 12.91
CA ASN A 172 2.21 -3.50 12.08
C ASN A 172 1.72 -4.75 12.84
N ASP A 173 1.84 -4.74 14.16
CA ASP A 173 1.48 -5.84 15.05
C ASP A 173 -0.04 -6.04 15.23
N SER A 174 -0.84 -5.06 14.78
CA SER A 174 -2.30 -5.14 14.84
C SER A 174 -2.95 -5.79 13.62
N TYR A 175 -2.17 -6.19 12.60
CA TYR A 175 -2.69 -6.76 11.36
C TYR A 175 -1.90 -7.98 10.92
N ILE A 176 -2.62 -9.03 10.48
CA ILE A 176 -2.05 -10.27 9.94
C ILE A 176 -2.63 -10.56 8.58
N ALA A 177 -1.74 -10.89 7.63
CA ALA A 177 -2.17 -11.33 6.29
C ALA A 177 -2.65 -12.78 6.35
N MET A 178 -3.91 -13.03 6.01
CA MET A 178 -4.54 -14.35 6.05
C MET A 178 -5.18 -14.71 4.71
N CYS A 179 -5.32 -16.01 4.43
CA CYS A 179 -6.24 -16.46 3.40
C CYS A 179 -7.68 -16.29 3.89
N HIS A 180 -8.64 -16.14 2.97
CA HIS A 180 -10.04 -15.92 3.34
C HIS A 180 -10.61 -17.04 4.21
N LYS A 181 -10.21 -18.29 3.96
CA LYS A 181 -10.66 -19.42 4.80
C LYS A 181 -10.23 -19.28 6.25
N CYS A 182 -8.93 -19.06 6.51
CA CYS A 182 -8.44 -18.86 7.89
C CYS A 182 -9.12 -17.66 8.56
N TYR A 183 -9.27 -16.54 7.83
CA TYR A 183 -9.98 -15.37 8.34
C TYR A 183 -11.40 -15.72 8.80
N GLN A 184 -12.18 -16.46 8.00
CA GLN A 184 -13.52 -16.88 8.37
C GLN A 184 -13.53 -17.90 9.52
N ASP A 185 -12.60 -18.85 9.53
CA ASP A 185 -12.50 -19.87 10.58
C ASP A 185 -12.20 -19.22 11.95
N TYR A 186 -11.27 -18.24 12.02
CA TYR A 186 -10.98 -17.51 13.26
C TYR A 186 -12.17 -16.73 13.80
N ILE A 187 -12.98 -16.12 12.92
CA ILE A 187 -14.19 -15.40 13.31
C ILE A 187 -15.25 -16.38 13.84
N LYS A 188 -15.58 -17.43 13.07
CA LYS A 188 -16.67 -18.37 13.39
C LYS A 188 -16.40 -19.18 14.65
N GLU A 189 -15.17 -19.63 14.82
CA GLU A 189 -14.76 -20.45 15.96
C GLU A 189 -14.35 -19.62 17.16
N HIS A 190 -14.34 -18.28 17.03
CA HIS A 190 -13.88 -17.34 18.07
C HIS A 190 -12.54 -17.76 18.68
N ARG A 191 -11.57 -18.08 17.79
CA ARG A 191 -10.23 -18.51 18.18
C ARG A 191 -9.28 -17.32 18.32
N LYS A 192 -8.36 -17.43 19.27
CA LYS A 192 -7.23 -16.52 19.35
C LYS A 192 -6.24 -16.80 18.22
N VAL A 193 -5.71 -15.74 17.65
CA VAL A 193 -4.59 -15.79 16.73
C VAL A 193 -3.32 -15.89 17.58
N GLU A 194 -2.59 -16.97 17.45
CA GLU A 194 -1.26 -17.07 18.03
C GLU A 194 -0.32 -16.20 17.20
N LEU A 195 0.08 -15.07 17.76
CA LEU A 195 1.09 -14.21 17.14
C LEU A 195 2.43 -14.94 17.21
N LEU A 196 2.84 -15.55 16.09
CA LEU A 196 4.14 -16.21 15.96
C LEU A 196 5.34 -15.21 16.00
N HIS A 197 5.12 -13.98 16.44
CA HIS A 197 6.10 -12.90 16.48
C HIS A 197 6.50 -12.57 17.92
N GLY A 198 7.15 -13.49 18.56
CA GLY A 198 7.77 -13.37 19.88
C GLY A 198 9.08 -14.15 19.97
N THR A 199 9.81 -14.29 18.88
CA THR A 199 11.21 -14.68 18.99
C THR A 199 12.05 -13.42 18.84
N GLU A 200 12.53 -12.93 19.96
CA GLU A 200 13.69 -12.07 20.06
C GLU A 200 14.72 -12.49 19.00
N ARG A 201 14.90 -11.67 17.99
CA ARG A 201 16.12 -11.75 17.21
C ARG A 201 17.16 -11.05 18.04
N ASP A 202 17.94 -11.83 18.77
CA ASP A 202 19.19 -11.37 19.35
C ASP A 202 19.97 -10.61 18.26
N PRO A 203 20.45 -9.40 18.54
CA PRO A 203 21.35 -8.72 17.64
C PRO A 203 22.71 -9.43 17.71
N GLN A 204 23.08 -10.09 16.62
CA GLN A 204 24.48 -10.44 16.35
C GLN A 204 25.11 -9.35 15.53
#